data_503dffc0cddbd9d8ee9b7dc90f5b8a43
#
_entry.id   503dffc0cddbd9d8ee9b7dc90f5b8a43
#
_cell.length_a   1.000
_cell.length_b   1.000
_cell.length_c   1.000
_cell.angle_alpha   90.00
_cell.angle_beta   90.00
_cell.angle_gamma   90.00
#
_symmetry.space_group_name_H-M   'P 1'
#
loop_
_entity.id
_entity.type
_entity.pdbx_description
1 polymer ?
#
loop_
_entity_poly.entity_id
_entity_poly.type
_entity_poly.pdbx_seq_one_letter_code
_entity_poly.pdbx_strand_id
1 'polypeptide(L)'
;LMNHADYHGIATSVNAALDGLDSDTLKSQLRGPMVLSNILPMGLMGAFAAVMFAAFISTHDTYLHSWGSIFIQDVVMPFRDKPFEKETHLKLLRYSIFGVAIFIFLFSLLFQQNQKIALFFAITGAIFAGGSGAVIIGGLYWKRGTTAAAWTALSMGAIIAVGGIILKQISSDWLADSSSLAGFKNIILYLRDINGQMYWGIGMGASAFSYIIVSLFGATHFNMDKLLNRGAYANIDELKIVEKEPERGWKIFGMGKEFTPFDKFIYLLNYIWTFSWTLVFIVGTIYNVSHDVSN
;
A
#
# COMPACT_ATOMS: atom_id res chain seq x y z
N LEU A 1 6.00 -24.78 11.72
CA LEU A 1 7.40 -25.22 11.69
C LEU A 1 7.97 -25.26 13.11
N MET A 2 7.88 -24.17 13.88
CA MET A 2 8.45 -24.06 15.25
C MET A 2 7.85 -25.06 16.26
N ASN A 3 6.64 -25.54 16.03
CA ASN A 3 5.93 -26.49 16.89
C ASN A 3 5.99 -27.94 16.38
N HIS A 4 6.69 -28.19 15.25
CA HIS A 4 6.78 -29.53 14.67
C HIS A 4 7.95 -30.30 15.32
N ALA A 5 7.70 -31.55 15.68
CA ALA A 5 8.67 -32.37 16.42
C ALA A 5 10.04 -32.50 15.70
N ASP A 6 10.03 -32.61 14.36
CA ASP A 6 11.26 -32.77 13.57
C ASP A 6 12.14 -31.50 13.54
N TYR A 7 11.61 -30.35 13.92
CA TYR A 7 12.33 -29.07 13.89
C TYR A 7 12.60 -28.49 15.28
N HIS A 8 12.45 -29.30 16.33
CA HIS A 8 12.67 -28.87 17.72
C HIS A 8 14.08 -28.27 17.96
N GLY A 9 15.12 -28.86 17.34
CA GLY A 9 16.47 -28.34 17.42
C GLY A 9 16.65 -26.94 16.83
N ILE A 10 16.01 -26.70 15.69
CA ILE A 10 16.02 -25.35 15.05
C ILE A 10 15.22 -24.36 15.88
N ALA A 11 14.07 -24.76 16.40
CA ALA A 11 13.25 -23.94 17.26
C ALA A 11 14.02 -23.49 18.53
N THR A 12 14.74 -24.40 19.14
CA THR A 12 15.56 -24.13 20.34
C THR A 12 16.70 -23.16 20.04
N SER A 13 17.44 -23.36 18.95
CA SER A 13 18.57 -22.48 18.57
C SER A 13 18.08 -21.07 18.17
N VAL A 14 16.97 -20.98 17.45
CA VAL A 14 16.37 -19.69 17.07
C VAL A 14 15.84 -18.95 18.29
N ASN A 15 15.15 -19.63 19.21
CA ASN A 15 14.67 -19.01 20.44
C ASN A 15 15.83 -18.50 21.31
N ALA A 16 16.88 -19.32 21.50
CA ALA A 16 18.07 -18.93 22.26
C ALA A 16 18.75 -17.68 21.67
N ALA A 17 18.84 -17.60 20.34
CA ALA A 17 19.39 -16.43 19.67
C ALA A 17 18.49 -15.18 19.79
N LEU A 18 17.18 -15.36 19.86
CA LEU A 18 16.21 -14.27 20.02
C LEU A 18 16.10 -13.80 21.47
N ASP A 19 16.37 -14.65 22.46
CA ASP A 19 16.25 -14.32 23.88
C ASP A 19 17.20 -13.19 24.33
N GLY A 20 18.33 -13.03 23.62
CA GLY A 20 19.26 -11.93 23.82
C GLY A 20 18.78 -10.54 23.35
N LEU A 21 17.60 -10.44 22.74
CA LEU A 21 17.04 -9.18 22.26
C LEU A 21 16.05 -8.61 23.28
N ASP A 22 16.12 -7.31 23.56
CA ASP A 22 15.23 -6.65 24.54
C ASP A 22 13.82 -6.36 23.97
N SER A 23 13.66 -6.34 22.63
CA SER A 23 12.41 -5.94 21.98
C SER A 23 11.63 -7.14 21.47
N ASP A 24 10.41 -7.34 21.97
CA ASP A 24 9.48 -8.36 21.49
C ASP A 24 9.09 -8.17 20.01
N THR A 25 9.04 -6.92 19.56
CA THR A 25 8.81 -6.57 18.15
C THR A 25 9.94 -7.09 17.28
N LEU A 26 11.20 -6.87 17.66
CA LEU A 26 12.37 -7.38 16.95
C LEU A 26 12.41 -8.92 16.98
N LYS A 27 12.14 -9.55 18.13
CA LYS A 27 12.04 -11.02 18.23
C LYS A 27 11.05 -11.58 17.21
N SER A 28 9.86 -10.99 17.13
CA SER A 28 8.82 -11.46 16.22
C SER A 28 9.18 -11.27 14.74
N GLN A 29 9.87 -10.20 14.39
CA GLN A 29 10.26 -9.89 13.01
C GLN A 29 11.47 -10.71 12.54
N LEU A 30 12.45 -10.95 13.41
CA LEU A 30 13.65 -11.71 13.08
C LEU A 30 13.43 -13.22 13.09
N ARG A 31 12.35 -13.72 13.73
CA ARG A 31 12.06 -15.15 13.82
C ARG A 31 12.01 -15.83 12.44
N GLY A 32 11.33 -15.25 11.47
CA GLY A 32 11.25 -15.78 10.10
C GLY A 32 12.61 -15.88 9.41
N PRO A 33 13.36 -14.79 9.27
CA PRO A 33 14.72 -14.82 8.71
C PRO A 33 15.67 -15.79 9.42
N MET A 34 15.63 -15.87 10.75
CA MET A 34 16.47 -16.80 11.52
C MET A 34 16.11 -18.26 11.31
N VAL A 35 14.82 -18.59 11.21
CA VAL A 35 14.39 -19.96 10.84
C VAL A 35 14.88 -20.31 9.45
N LEU A 36 14.74 -19.40 8.47
CA LEU A 36 15.21 -19.62 7.10
C LEU A 36 16.72 -19.82 7.04
N SER A 37 17.50 -19.05 7.80
CA SER A 37 18.96 -19.20 7.85
C SER A 37 19.43 -20.55 8.43
N ASN A 38 18.61 -21.21 9.24
CA ASN A 38 18.91 -22.52 9.80
C ASN A 38 18.43 -23.69 8.90
N ILE A 39 17.48 -23.45 8.00
CA ILE A 39 16.91 -24.51 7.13
C ILE A 39 17.60 -24.52 5.77
N LEU A 40 17.97 -23.37 5.23
CA LEU A 40 18.52 -23.26 3.89
C LEU A 40 20.00 -23.74 3.86
N PRO A 41 20.37 -24.61 2.91
CA PRO A 41 21.77 -24.92 2.64
C PRO A 41 22.56 -23.68 2.26
N MET A 42 23.88 -23.66 2.52
CA MET A 42 24.73 -22.48 2.33
C MET A 42 24.60 -21.84 0.95
N GLY A 43 24.54 -22.61 -0.13
CA GLY A 43 24.37 -22.07 -1.49
C GLY A 43 23.01 -21.39 -1.71
N LEU A 44 21.91 -22.01 -1.24
CA LEU A 44 20.57 -21.42 -1.33
C LEU A 44 20.41 -20.21 -0.41
N MET A 45 21.08 -20.20 0.74
CA MET A 45 21.09 -19.06 1.65
C MET A 45 21.74 -17.83 0.99
N GLY A 46 22.88 -18.03 0.27
CA GLY A 46 23.51 -16.97 -0.50
C GLY A 46 22.61 -16.44 -1.63
N ALA A 47 21.95 -17.33 -2.37
CA ALA A 47 20.99 -16.95 -3.41
C ALA A 47 19.80 -16.18 -2.82
N PHE A 48 19.25 -16.64 -1.69
CA PHE A 48 18.16 -15.98 -0.98
C PHE A 48 18.57 -14.57 -0.52
N ALA A 49 19.74 -14.43 0.08
CA ALA A 49 20.28 -13.14 0.47
C ALA A 49 20.43 -12.19 -0.72
N ALA A 50 20.95 -12.67 -1.86
CA ALA A 50 21.07 -11.89 -3.09
C ALA A 50 19.70 -11.42 -3.62
N VAL A 51 18.69 -12.29 -3.59
CA VAL A 51 17.31 -11.91 -3.98
C VAL A 51 16.74 -10.86 -3.03
N MET A 52 16.95 -10.98 -1.72
CA MET A 52 16.50 -9.99 -0.74
C MET A 52 17.17 -8.63 -0.94
N PHE A 53 18.48 -8.60 -1.22
CA PHE A 53 19.19 -7.36 -1.55
C PHE A 53 18.70 -6.75 -2.88
N ALA A 54 18.47 -7.58 -3.90
CA ALA A 54 17.94 -7.11 -5.17
C ALA A 54 16.55 -6.49 -5.00
N ALA A 55 15.66 -7.14 -4.24
CA ALA A 55 14.33 -6.62 -3.91
C ALA A 55 14.41 -5.29 -3.12
N PHE A 56 15.32 -5.20 -2.16
CA PHE A 56 15.57 -3.99 -1.38
C PHE A 56 16.00 -2.83 -2.29
N ILE A 57 17.01 -3.04 -3.12
CA ILE A 57 17.52 -2.02 -4.05
C ILE A 57 16.43 -1.59 -5.04
N SER A 58 15.73 -2.55 -5.66
CA SER A 58 14.66 -2.28 -6.63
C SER A 58 13.53 -1.45 -6.01
N THR A 59 13.13 -1.77 -4.78
CA THR A 59 12.08 -1.03 -4.09
C THR A 59 12.50 0.41 -3.79
N HIS A 60 13.71 0.61 -3.27
CA HIS A 60 14.23 1.94 -2.95
C HIS A 60 14.40 2.80 -4.20
N ASP A 61 14.95 2.25 -5.27
CA ASP A 61 15.12 2.94 -6.55
C ASP A 61 13.78 3.45 -7.08
N THR A 62 12.77 2.58 -7.09
CA THR A 62 11.42 2.93 -7.54
C THR A 62 10.79 4.05 -6.70
N TYR A 63 10.90 3.97 -5.36
CA TYR A 63 10.35 5.00 -4.49
C TYR A 63 11.08 6.33 -4.63
N LEU A 64 12.39 6.34 -4.65
CA LEU A 64 13.20 7.56 -4.82
C LEU A 64 12.87 8.26 -6.13
N HIS A 65 12.78 7.48 -7.22
CA HIS A 65 12.45 8.01 -8.54
C HIS A 65 11.01 8.55 -8.59
N SER A 66 10.05 7.82 -8.07
CA SER A 66 8.64 8.22 -8.06
C SER A 66 8.44 9.49 -7.24
N TRP A 67 8.97 9.56 -6.03
CA TRP A 67 8.83 10.73 -5.18
C TRP A 67 9.53 11.96 -5.76
N GLY A 68 10.72 11.77 -6.32
CA GLY A 68 11.44 12.84 -7.01
C GLY A 68 10.67 13.39 -8.21
N SER A 69 10.07 12.50 -9.00
CA SER A 69 9.25 12.88 -10.16
C SER A 69 7.97 13.60 -9.76
N ILE A 70 7.23 13.06 -8.79
CA ILE A 70 6.00 13.67 -8.26
C ILE A 70 6.30 15.07 -7.69
N PHE A 71 7.40 15.21 -6.94
CA PHE A 71 7.77 16.51 -6.40
C PHE A 71 7.99 17.56 -7.49
N ILE A 72 8.70 17.21 -8.56
CA ILE A 72 8.91 18.17 -9.66
C ILE A 72 7.64 18.42 -10.44
N GLN A 73 6.87 17.39 -10.77
CA GLN A 73 5.69 17.53 -11.65
C GLN A 73 4.48 18.12 -10.93
N ASP A 74 4.21 17.69 -9.71
CA ASP A 74 2.97 18.03 -9.01
C ASP A 74 3.14 19.18 -7.99
N VAL A 75 4.38 19.42 -7.52
CA VAL A 75 4.65 20.49 -6.57
C VAL A 75 5.35 21.67 -7.25
N VAL A 76 6.43 21.45 -8.01
CA VAL A 76 7.23 22.56 -8.57
C VAL A 76 6.62 23.11 -9.85
N MET A 77 6.20 22.25 -10.78
CA MET A 77 5.68 22.71 -12.08
C MET A 77 4.39 23.52 -12.01
N PRO A 78 3.41 23.26 -11.13
CA PRO A 78 2.19 24.07 -11.03
C PRO A 78 2.43 25.53 -10.64
N PHE A 79 3.57 25.87 -10.02
CA PHE A 79 3.94 27.26 -9.69
C PHE A 79 4.62 28.00 -10.84
N ARG A 80 4.67 27.41 -12.04
CA ARG A 80 5.33 28.00 -13.21
C ARG A 80 4.39 28.12 -14.40
N ASP A 81 4.50 29.23 -15.09
CA ASP A 81 3.72 29.47 -16.33
C ASP A 81 4.30 28.74 -17.55
N LYS A 82 5.57 28.38 -17.53
CA LYS A 82 6.26 27.73 -18.66
C LYS A 82 6.96 26.45 -18.21
N PRO A 83 6.91 25.38 -19.04
CA PRO A 83 7.65 24.16 -18.78
C PRO A 83 9.17 24.41 -18.77
N PHE A 84 9.90 23.56 -18.04
CA PHE A 84 11.35 23.61 -18.03
C PHE A 84 11.93 23.14 -19.35
N GLU A 85 13.07 23.69 -19.75
CA GLU A 85 13.91 23.09 -20.77
C GLU A 85 14.32 21.68 -20.35
N LYS A 86 14.46 20.78 -21.33
CA LYS A 86 14.73 19.36 -21.12
C LYS A 86 15.92 19.09 -20.18
N GLU A 87 17.02 19.84 -20.38
CA GLU A 87 18.22 19.66 -19.53
C GLU A 87 17.99 20.13 -18.09
N THR A 88 17.32 21.26 -17.92
CA THR A 88 16.98 21.81 -16.60
C THR A 88 16.03 20.88 -15.87
N HIS A 89 15.04 20.34 -16.57
CA HIS A 89 14.10 19.36 -16.01
C HIS A 89 14.82 18.11 -15.51
N LEU A 90 15.73 17.55 -16.28
CA LEU A 90 16.53 16.38 -15.87
C LEU A 90 17.45 16.67 -14.67
N LYS A 91 18.04 17.86 -14.61
CA LYS A 91 18.86 18.28 -13.45
C LYS A 91 18.00 18.39 -12.19
N LEU A 92 16.82 19.01 -12.30
CA LEU A 92 15.88 19.13 -11.18
C LEU A 92 15.39 17.79 -10.68
N LEU A 93 15.08 16.84 -11.59
CA LEU A 93 14.73 15.47 -11.21
C LEU A 93 15.84 14.80 -10.40
N ARG A 94 17.10 14.91 -10.85
CA ARG A 94 18.24 14.35 -10.10
C ARG A 94 18.40 14.98 -8.71
N TYR A 95 18.30 16.30 -8.60
CA TYR A 95 18.35 16.98 -7.31
C TYR A 95 17.18 16.62 -6.40
N SER A 96 16.00 16.46 -6.97
CA SER A 96 14.83 16.03 -6.23
C SER A 96 15.00 14.61 -5.67
N ILE A 97 15.46 13.66 -6.49
CA ILE A 97 15.75 12.29 -6.06
C ILE A 97 16.79 12.28 -4.93
N PHE A 98 17.85 13.07 -5.08
CA PHE A 98 18.88 13.19 -4.05
C PHE A 98 18.32 13.82 -2.75
N GLY A 99 17.49 14.85 -2.87
CA GLY A 99 16.80 15.46 -1.73
C GLY A 99 15.88 14.48 -1.00
N VAL A 100 15.13 13.66 -1.74
CA VAL A 100 14.29 12.59 -1.16
C VAL A 100 15.16 11.54 -0.46
N ALA A 101 16.30 11.17 -1.03
CA ALA A 101 17.23 10.21 -0.41
C ALA A 101 17.76 10.73 0.94
N ILE A 102 18.18 12.02 0.99
CA ILE A 102 18.60 12.67 2.24
C ILE A 102 17.46 12.70 3.25
N PHE A 103 16.24 13.06 2.82
CA PHE A 103 15.07 13.08 3.69
C PHE A 103 14.79 11.71 4.31
N ILE A 104 14.79 10.64 3.50
CA ILE A 104 14.55 9.27 3.98
C ILE A 104 15.64 8.85 4.94
N PHE A 105 16.90 9.18 4.65
CA PHE A 105 18.03 8.86 5.53
C PHE A 105 17.88 9.54 6.89
N LEU A 106 17.62 10.85 6.92
CA LEU A 106 17.43 11.60 8.16
C LEU A 106 16.19 11.10 8.94
N PHE A 107 15.10 10.85 8.24
CA PHE A 107 13.89 10.27 8.83
C PHE A 107 14.18 8.92 9.48
N SER A 108 14.91 8.05 8.80
CA SER A 108 15.29 6.73 9.31
C SER A 108 16.16 6.79 10.57
N LEU A 109 16.99 7.82 10.70
CA LEU A 109 17.81 8.04 11.90
C LEU A 109 17.01 8.54 13.11
N LEU A 110 15.99 9.37 12.84
CA LEU A 110 15.23 10.04 13.89
C LEU A 110 13.99 9.24 14.32
N PHE A 111 13.44 8.43 13.43
CA PHE A 111 12.21 7.70 13.67
C PHE A 111 12.47 6.35 14.35
N GLN A 112 11.89 6.16 15.53
CA GLN A 112 11.94 4.88 16.23
C GLN A 112 10.75 4.00 15.86
N GLN A 113 11.04 2.79 15.37
CA GLN A 113 10.04 1.81 15.01
C GLN A 113 9.54 1.04 16.22
N ASN A 114 8.41 1.46 16.80
CA ASN A 114 7.86 0.88 18.03
C ASN A 114 6.82 -0.22 17.78
N GLN A 115 6.47 -0.48 16.51
CA GLN A 115 5.44 -1.46 16.13
C GLN A 115 5.91 -2.36 15.00
N LYS A 116 5.19 -3.46 14.79
CA LYS A 116 5.48 -4.39 13.67
C LYS A 116 5.45 -3.64 12.33
N ILE A 117 6.44 -3.88 11.48
CA ILE A 117 6.60 -3.20 10.18
C ILE A 117 5.32 -3.25 9.34
N ALA A 118 4.65 -4.40 9.27
CA ALA A 118 3.41 -4.54 8.51
C ALA A 118 2.29 -3.62 9.02
N LEU A 119 2.17 -3.44 10.34
CA LEU A 119 1.18 -2.54 10.95
C LEU A 119 1.54 -1.07 10.72
N PHE A 120 2.82 -0.74 10.74
CA PHE A 120 3.31 0.60 10.41
C PHE A 120 2.98 0.96 8.95
N PHE A 121 3.24 0.05 8.00
CA PHE A 121 2.86 0.26 6.60
C PHE A 121 1.34 0.38 6.42
N ALA A 122 0.54 -0.36 7.17
CA ALA A 122 -0.91 -0.22 7.11
C ALA A 122 -1.36 1.19 7.53
N ILE A 123 -0.83 1.71 8.64
CA ILE A 123 -1.19 3.06 9.10
C ILE A 123 -0.66 4.14 8.15
N THR A 124 0.61 4.07 7.74
CA THR A 124 1.19 5.08 6.83
C THR A 124 0.53 5.06 5.47
N GLY A 125 0.20 3.87 4.95
CA GLY A 125 -0.58 3.72 3.73
C GLY A 125 -1.98 4.33 3.83
N ALA A 126 -2.59 4.29 5.02
CA ALA A 126 -3.90 4.87 5.27
C ALA A 126 -3.93 6.41 5.13
N ILE A 127 -2.79 7.10 5.25
CA ILE A 127 -2.72 8.56 5.10
C ILE A 127 -3.29 8.98 3.74
N PHE A 128 -2.94 8.26 2.68
CA PHE A 128 -3.45 8.52 1.34
C PHE A 128 -4.57 7.54 0.95
N ALA A 129 -4.33 6.25 1.05
CA ALA A 129 -5.27 5.22 0.60
C ALA A 129 -6.58 5.23 1.39
N GLY A 130 -6.57 5.71 2.64
CA GLY A 130 -7.76 5.85 3.46
C GLY A 130 -8.82 6.74 2.81
N GLY A 131 -8.41 7.82 2.15
CA GLY A 131 -9.34 8.75 1.48
C GLY A 131 -9.46 8.54 -0.03
N SER A 132 -8.40 8.11 -0.69
CA SER A 132 -8.31 8.07 -2.16
C SER A 132 -9.33 7.12 -2.80
N GLY A 133 -9.65 5.99 -2.15
CA GLY A 133 -10.64 5.04 -2.66
C GLY A 133 -12.02 5.70 -2.84
N ALA A 134 -12.49 6.43 -1.84
CA ALA A 134 -13.76 7.15 -1.91
C ALA A 134 -13.74 8.24 -2.98
N VAL A 135 -12.62 8.97 -3.11
CA VAL A 135 -12.45 10.04 -4.09
C VAL A 135 -12.42 9.49 -5.52
N ILE A 136 -11.68 8.41 -5.77
CA ILE A 136 -11.57 7.81 -7.10
C ILE A 136 -12.91 7.20 -7.52
N ILE A 137 -13.51 6.36 -6.68
CA ILE A 137 -14.78 5.69 -6.98
C ILE A 137 -15.89 6.74 -7.11
N GLY A 138 -16.00 7.65 -6.14
CA GLY A 138 -17.01 8.68 -6.17
C GLY A 138 -16.83 9.67 -7.32
N GLY A 139 -15.59 10.05 -7.64
CA GLY A 139 -15.29 10.95 -8.76
C GLY A 139 -15.57 10.36 -10.13
N LEU A 140 -15.34 9.05 -10.31
CA LEU A 140 -15.55 8.37 -11.59
C LEU A 140 -16.99 7.89 -11.83
N TYR A 141 -17.72 7.55 -10.78
CA TYR A 141 -19.03 6.90 -10.93
C TYR A 141 -20.20 7.72 -10.39
N TRP A 142 -19.97 8.76 -9.61
CA TRP A 142 -21.03 9.52 -8.97
C TRP A 142 -21.10 10.97 -9.44
N LYS A 143 -22.18 11.33 -10.15
CA LYS A 143 -22.41 12.66 -10.74
C LYS A 143 -22.45 13.82 -9.72
N ARG A 144 -22.68 13.52 -8.44
CA ARG A 144 -22.73 14.51 -7.35
C ARG A 144 -21.40 14.72 -6.65
N GLY A 145 -20.35 13.99 -7.04
CA GLY A 145 -19.02 14.16 -6.49
C GLY A 145 -18.53 15.61 -6.62
N THR A 146 -18.03 16.18 -5.53
CA THR A 146 -17.54 17.55 -5.50
C THR A 146 -16.06 17.60 -5.10
N THR A 147 -15.35 18.64 -5.53
CA THR A 147 -13.96 18.88 -5.12
C THR A 147 -13.83 19.07 -3.61
N ALA A 148 -14.81 19.73 -2.97
CA ALA A 148 -14.85 19.89 -1.52
C ALA A 148 -14.96 18.53 -0.82
N ALA A 149 -15.80 17.62 -1.32
CA ALA A 149 -15.94 16.28 -0.79
C ALA A 149 -14.64 15.46 -0.95
N ALA A 150 -13.92 15.62 -2.05
CA ALA A 150 -12.63 14.98 -2.27
C ALA A 150 -11.59 15.43 -1.23
N TRP A 151 -11.48 16.72 -1.01
CA TRP A 151 -10.59 17.28 0.02
C TRP A 151 -10.96 16.82 1.43
N THR A 152 -12.25 16.81 1.78
CA THR A 152 -12.68 16.36 3.11
C THR A 152 -12.41 14.90 3.33
N ALA A 153 -12.61 14.03 2.31
CA ALA A 153 -12.32 12.60 2.40
C ALA A 153 -10.82 12.32 2.58
N LEU A 154 -9.97 12.97 1.77
CA LEU A 154 -8.51 12.83 1.88
C LEU A 154 -8.01 13.33 3.24
N SER A 155 -8.50 14.50 3.67
CA SER A 155 -8.12 15.07 4.98
C SER A 155 -8.57 14.19 6.14
N MET A 156 -9.78 13.63 6.08
CA MET A 156 -10.30 12.73 7.13
C MET A 156 -9.44 11.45 7.24
N GLY A 157 -9.11 10.83 6.11
CA GLY A 157 -8.22 9.65 6.08
C GLY A 157 -6.84 9.97 6.66
N ALA A 158 -6.25 11.09 6.25
CA ALA A 158 -4.95 11.55 6.74
C ALA A 158 -4.97 11.85 8.25
N ILE A 159 -5.99 12.57 8.75
CA ILE A 159 -6.13 12.91 10.18
C ILE A 159 -6.24 11.65 11.03
N ILE A 160 -7.05 10.69 10.64
CA ILE A 160 -7.21 9.43 11.37
C ILE A 160 -5.90 8.64 11.37
N ALA A 161 -5.22 8.53 10.23
CA ALA A 161 -3.97 7.79 10.12
C ALA A 161 -2.83 8.45 10.91
N VAL A 162 -2.63 9.76 10.75
CA VAL A 162 -1.60 10.52 11.47
C VAL A 162 -1.91 10.53 12.97
N GLY A 163 -3.17 10.73 13.34
CA GLY A 163 -3.63 10.64 14.72
C GLY A 163 -3.30 9.28 15.34
N GLY A 164 -3.55 8.18 14.60
CA GLY A 164 -3.18 6.83 15.02
C GLY A 164 -1.68 6.63 15.22
N ILE A 165 -0.84 7.19 14.33
CA ILE A 165 0.62 7.15 14.47
C ILE A 165 1.06 7.91 15.73
N ILE A 166 0.55 9.13 15.94
CA ILE A 166 0.88 9.95 17.10
C ILE A 166 0.46 9.25 18.40
N LEU A 167 -0.77 8.73 18.46
CA LEU A 167 -1.27 8.02 19.64
C LEU A 167 -0.40 6.81 20.01
N LYS A 168 0.13 6.09 19.02
CA LYS A 168 1.01 4.95 19.23
C LYS A 168 2.42 5.33 19.72
N GLN A 169 2.85 6.56 19.50
CA GLN A 169 4.13 7.08 20.02
C GLN A 169 4.03 7.58 21.46
N ILE A 170 2.84 7.83 21.98
CA ILE A 170 2.64 8.29 23.35
C ILE A 170 3.00 7.15 24.34
N SER A 171 3.96 7.39 25.24
CA SER A 171 4.32 6.43 26.25
C SER A 171 3.22 6.27 27.30
N SER A 172 3.05 5.06 27.83
CA SER A 172 2.12 4.77 28.92
C SER A 172 2.42 5.56 30.18
N ASP A 173 3.71 5.81 30.44
CA ASP A 173 4.18 6.52 31.63
C ASP A 173 3.80 8.01 31.56
N TRP A 174 3.98 8.65 30.41
CA TRP A 174 3.53 10.02 30.19
C TRP A 174 2.01 10.18 30.36
N LEU A 175 1.24 9.18 29.90
CA LEU A 175 -0.22 9.17 30.04
C LEU A 175 -0.66 8.96 31.50
N ALA A 176 0.12 8.20 32.29
CA ALA A 176 -0.13 7.95 33.71
C ALA A 176 0.06 9.22 34.55
N ASP A 177 1.06 10.02 34.20
CA ASP A 177 1.47 11.23 34.94
C ASP A 177 0.63 12.48 34.58
N SER A 178 -0.11 12.43 33.47
CA SER A 178 -0.91 13.54 32.97
C SER A 178 -2.28 13.64 33.66
N SER A 179 -2.37 14.40 34.74
CA SER A 179 -3.65 14.66 35.44
C SER A 179 -4.70 15.34 34.58
N SER A 180 -4.29 16.17 33.62
CA SER A 180 -5.19 16.91 32.71
C SER A 180 -5.99 16.02 31.74
N LEU A 181 -5.53 14.79 31.48
CA LEU A 181 -6.14 13.85 30.55
C LEU A 181 -6.89 12.69 31.24
N ALA A 182 -7.06 12.76 32.57
CA ALA A 182 -7.64 11.66 33.36
C ALA A 182 -9.01 11.18 32.82
N GLY A 183 -9.87 12.12 32.36
CA GLY A 183 -11.19 11.79 31.79
C GLY A 183 -11.13 11.08 30.43
N PHE A 184 -10.07 11.26 29.66
CA PHE A 184 -9.90 10.67 28.33
C PHE A 184 -8.93 9.49 28.30
N LYS A 185 -8.27 9.18 29.42
CA LYS A 185 -7.23 8.16 29.52
C LYS A 185 -7.68 6.81 28.95
N ASN A 186 -8.86 6.34 29.34
CA ASN A 186 -9.37 5.05 28.86
C ASN A 186 -9.64 5.04 27.35
N ILE A 187 -10.10 6.16 26.81
CA ILE A 187 -10.35 6.31 25.36
C ILE A 187 -9.00 6.30 24.61
N ILE A 188 -8.02 7.04 25.12
CA ILE A 188 -6.69 7.11 24.49
C ILE A 188 -6.01 5.74 24.52
N LEU A 189 -6.09 5.00 25.63
CA LEU A 189 -5.56 3.65 25.73
C LEU A 189 -6.26 2.70 24.76
N TYR A 190 -7.58 2.74 24.69
CA TYR A 190 -8.34 1.93 23.73
C TYR A 190 -7.96 2.24 22.28
N LEU A 191 -7.87 3.52 21.90
CA LEU A 191 -7.46 3.92 20.56
C LEU A 191 -6.01 3.51 20.27
N ARG A 192 -5.10 3.59 21.23
CA ARG A 192 -3.71 3.15 21.08
C ARG A 192 -3.60 1.65 20.80
N ASP A 193 -4.46 0.83 21.41
CA ASP A 193 -4.43 -0.63 21.26
C ASP A 193 -5.02 -1.11 19.93
N ILE A 194 -5.75 -0.25 19.21
CA ILE A 194 -6.26 -0.53 17.87
C ILE A 194 -5.07 -0.82 16.93
N ASN A 195 -5.15 -1.94 16.19
CA ASN A 195 -4.11 -2.30 15.24
C ASN A 195 -4.12 -1.40 13.98
N GLY A 196 -3.00 -1.37 13.24
CA GLY A 196 -2.85 -0.51 12.07
C GLY A 196 -3.85 -0.79 10.95
N GLN A 197 -4.29 -2.04 10.79
CA GLN A 197 -5.28 -2.42 9.77
C GLN A 197 -6.67 -1.89 10.14
N MET A 198 -7.04 -1.89 11.41
CA MET A 198 -8.29 -1.29 11.86
C MET A 198 -8.28 0.24 11.66
N TYR A 199 -7.14 0.92 11.93
CA TYR A 199 -7.00 2.34 11.61
C TYR A 199 -7.23 2.60 10.13
N TRP A 200 -6.69 1.76 9.26
CA TRP A 200 -6.94 1.84 7.83
C TRP A 200 -8.41 1.68 7.49
N GLY A 201 -9.07 0.64 8.01
CA GLY A 201 -10.51 0.40 7.80
C GLY A 201 -11.38 1.55 8.31
N ILE A 202 -11.12 2.05 9.52
CA ILE A 202 -11.82 3.21 10.11
C ILE A 202 -11.61 4.46 9.25
N GLY A 203 -10.35 4.70 8.81
CA GLY A 203 -10.01 5.81 7.93
C GLY A 203 -10.77 5.76 6.60
N MET A 204 -10.81 4.60 5.96
CA MET A 204 -11.59 4.38 4.72
C MET A 204 -13.08 4.60 4.92
N GLY A 205 -13.66 4.04 5.97
CA GLY A 205 -15.08 4.19 6.29
C GLY A 205 -15.46 5.64 6.57
N ALA A 206 -14.69 6.33 7.42
CA ALA A 206 -14.92 7.74 7.74
C ALA A 206 -14.74 8.66 6.52
N SER A 207 -13.74 8.38 5.68
CA SER A 207 -13.51 9.12 4.44
C SER A 207 -14.63 8.93 3.44
N ALA A 208 -15.10 7.70 3.24
CA ALA A 208 -16.25 7.43 2.37
C ALA A 208 -17.52 8.12 2.88
N PHE A 209 -17.76 8.06 4.17
CA PHE A 209 -18.90 8.72 4.81
C PHE A 209 -18.84 10.25 4.65
N SER A 210 -17.69 10.87 4.91
CA SER A 210 -17.51 12.30 4.75
C SER A 210 -17.65 12.73 3.28
N TYR A 211 -17.11 11.94 2.35
CA TYR A 211 -17.27 12.16 0.90
C TYR A 211 -18.73 12.19 0.50
N ILE A 212 -19.50 11.19 0.94
CA ILE A 212 -20.95 11.08 0.64
C ILE A 212 -21.70 12.28 1.21
N ILE A 213 -21.51 12.59 2.49
CA ILE A 213 -22.21 13.69 3.15
C ILE A 213 -21.93 15.02 2.46
N VAL A 214 -20.66 15.37 2.28
CA VAL A 214 -20.29 16.65 1.68
C VAL A 214 -20.76 16.73 0.21
N SER A 215 -20.71 15.63 -0.53
CA SER A 215 -21.24 15.58 -1.90
C SER A 215 -22.76 15.76 -1.95
N LEU A 216 -23.52 15.29 -0.96
CA LEU A 216 -24.98 15.47 -0.91
C LEU A 216 -25.38 16.92 -0.66
N PHE A 217 -24.59 17.65 0.13
CA PHE A 217 -24.79 19.10 0.37
C PHE A 217 -24.29 19.97 -0.77
N GLY A 218 -23.44 19.42 -1.66
CA GLY A 218 -22.94 20.14 -2.84
C GLY A 218 -24.01 20.33 -3.91
N ALA A 219 -24.16 21.56 -4.41
CA ALA A 219 -25.15 21.90 -5.43
C ALA A 219 -24.71 21.61 -6.88
N THR A 220 -23.46 21.18 -7.10
CA THR A 220 -22.88 21.05 -8.43
C THR A 220 -23.05 19.64 -8.98
N HIS A 221 -23.72 19.53 -10.15
CA HIS A 221 -23.73 18.30 -10.94
C HIS A 221 -22.54 18.33 -11.90
N PHE A 222 -21.60 17.42 -11.72
CA PHE A 222 -20.47 17.26 -12.64
C PHE A 222 -20.91 16.58 -13.93
N ASN A 223 -20.45 17.11 -15.06
CA ASN A 223 -20.75 16.50 -16.37
C ASN A 223 -19.84 15.28 -16.60
N MET A 224 -20.36 14.09 -16.29
CA MET A 224 -19.65 12.82 -16.46
C MET A 224 -19.32 12.49 -17.92
N ASP A 225 -20.13 12.98 -18.88
CA ASP A 225 -19.89 12.72 -20.30
C ASP A 225 -18.63 13.43 -20.80
N LYS A 226 -18.34 14.61 -20.21
CA LYS A 226 -17.07 15.33 -20.46
C LYS A 226 -15.87 14.57 -19.91
N LEU A 227 -15.98 14.00 -18.69
CA LEU A 227 -14.91 13.24 -18.07
C LEU A 227 -14.63 11.93 -18.83
N LEU A 228 -15.69 11.26 -19.26
CA LEU A 228 -15.63 9.96 -19.90
C LEU A 228 -15.55 10.04 -21.43
N ASN A 229 -15.35 11.24 -21.98
CA ASN A 229 -15.29 11.51 -23.42
C ASN A 229 -16.45 10.87 -24.19
N ARG A 230 -17.69 11.04 -23.70
CA ARG A 230 -18.91 10.44 -24.26
C ARG A 230 -19.81 11.50 -24.94
N GLY A 231 -20.65 11.04 -25.86
CA GLY A 231 -21.63 11.90 -26.51
C GLY A 231 -20.97 13.05 -27.28
N ALA A 232 -21.33 14.30 -27.00
CA ALA A 232 -20.78 15.49 -27.64
C ALA A 232 -19.28 15.72 -27.37
N TYR A 233 -18.70 15.07 -26.35
CA TYR A 233 -17.29 15.16 -26.01
C TYR A 233 -16.47 13.95 -26.47
N ALA A 234 -17.09 13.03 -27.20
CA ALA A 234 -16.41 11.87 -27.75
C ALA A 234 -15.41 12.28 -28.85
N ASN A 235 -14.18 11.78 -28.74
CA ASN A 235 -13.18 12.01 -29.80
C ASN A 235 -13.58 11.23 -31.05
N ILE A 236 -13.75 11.90 -32.17
CA ILE A 236 -14.24 11.30 -33.44
C ILE A 236 -13.30 10.18 -33.91
N ASP A 237 -12.00 10.27 -33.55
CA ASP A 237 -11.03 9.23 -33.89
C ASP A 237 -11.17 7.99 -32.99
N GLU A 238 -11.62 8.14 -31.75
CA GLU A 238 -11.93 7.03 -30.84
C GLU A 238 -13.26 6.36 -31.18
N LEU A 239 -14.25 7.12 -31.68
CA LEU A 239 -15.53 6.56 -32.17
C LEU A 239 -15.35 5.60 -33.32
N LYS A 240 -14.38 5.87 -34.22
CA LYS A 240 -14.02 4.95 -35.32
C LYS A 240 -13.34 3.66 -34.82
N ILE A 241 -12.78 3.68 -33.62
CA ILE A 241 -12.16 2.50 -32.98
C ILE A 241 -13.23 1.64 -32.30
N VAL A 242 -14.34 2.22 -31.84
CA VAL A 242 -15.43 1.53 -31.12
C VAL A 242 -16.36 0.74 -32.02
N GLU A 243 -16.41 1.05 -33.33
CA GLU A 243 -17.09 0.19 -34.33
C GLU A 243 -16.32 -1.10 -34.69
N LYS A 244 -15.35 -1.50 -33.88
CA LYS A 244 -14.76 -2.83 -34.01
C LYS A 244 -15.82 -3.88 -33.73
N GLU A 245 -15.97 -4.80 -34.70
CA GLU A 245 -16.74 -6.03 -34.51
C GLU A 245 -16.39 -6.69 -33.18
N PRO A 246 -17.37 -7.29 -32.47
CA PRO A 246 -17.12 -7.95 -31.21
C PRO A 246 -15.98 -8.95 -31.37
N GLU A 247 -14.94 -8.75 -30.60
CA GLU A 247 -13.75 -9.57 -30.66
C GLU A 247 -14.13 -11.02 -30.33
N ARG A 248 -13.81 -11.94 -31.25
CA ARG A 248 -14.13 -13.38 -31.12
C ARG A 248 -12.84 -14.20 -30.97
N GLY A 249 -12.95 -15.31 -30.25
CA GLY A 249 -11.84 -16.25 -30.05
C GLY A 249 -10.71 -15.67 -29.19
N TRP A 250 -9.47 -15.88 -29.58
CA TRP A 250 -8.28 -15.45 -28.82
C TRP A 250 -8.16 -13.93 -28.61
N LYS A 251 -8.79 -13.14 -29.43
CA LYS A 251 -8.82 -11.68 -29.29
C LYS A 251 -9.54 -11.21 -28.01
N ILE A 252 -10.51 -11.99 -27.50
CA ILE A 252 -11.20 -11.70 -26.24
C ILE A 252 -10.21 -11.62 -25.08
N PHE A 253 -9.12 -12.39 -25.13
CA PHE A 253 -8.05 -12.40 -24.16
C PHE A 253 -6.93 -11.38 -24.47
N GLY A 254 -7.15 -10.46 -25.41
CA GLY A 254 -6.15 -9.48 -25.81
C GLY A 254 -5.03 -10.05 -26.70
N MET A 255 -5.17 -11.27 -27.21
CA MET A 255 -4.18 -11.92 -28.08
C MET A 255 -4.52 -11.71 -29.54
N GLY A 256 -3.87 -10.73 -30.17
CA GLY A 256 -4.02 -10.43 -31.60
C GLY A 256 -3.21 -11.36 -32.51
N LYS A 257 -3.08 -10.94 -33.79
CA LYS A 257 -2.32 -11.68 -34.81
C LYS A 257 -0.81 -11.64 -34.56
N GLU A 258 -0.34 -10.69 -33.78
CA GLU A 258 1.05 -10.47 -33.38
C GLU A 258 1.59 -11.55 -32.43
N PHE A 259 0.70 -12.28 -31.75
CA PHE A 259 1.08 -13.34 -30.80
C PHE A 259 1.43 -14.63 -31.55
N THR A 260 2.66 -15.09 -31.39
CA THR A 260 3.08 -16.41 -31.86
C THR A 260 2.40 -17.51 -31.03
N PRO A 261 2.36 -18.77 -31.47
CA PRO A 261 1.86 -19.88 -30.69
C PRO A 261 2.57 -20.02 -29.34
N PHE A 262 3.86 -19.71 -29.29
CA PHE A 262 4.66 -19.76 -28.07
C PHE A 262 4.28 -18.63 -27.10
N ASP A 263 4.05 -17.42 -27.60
CA ASP A 263 3.60 -16.29 -26.78
C ASP A 263 2.21 -16.57 -26.17
N LYS A 264 1.30 -17.16 -26.93
CA LYS A 264 -0.01 -17.59 -26.44
C LYS A 264 0.09 -18.65 -25.36
N PHE A 265 1.02 -19.58 -25.50
CA PHE A 265 1.29 -20.60 -24.47
C PHE A 265 1.79 -19.96 -23.16
N ILE A 266 2.77 -19.05 -23.23
CA ILE A 266 3.28 -18.35 -22.03
C ILE A 266 2.18 -17.53 -21.39
N TYR A 267 1.39 -16.82 -22.19
CA TYR A 267 0.29 -16.00 -21.70
C TYR A 267 -0.77 -16.83 -20.96
N LEU A 268 -1.17 -17.96 -21.53
CA LEU A 268 -2.08 -18.91 -20.87
C LEU A 268 -1.48 -19.52 -19.61
N LEU A 269 -0.20 -19.86 -19.63
CA LEU A 269 0.48 -20.41 -18.49
C LEU A 269 0.43 -19.45 -17.29
N ASN A 270 0.56 -18.17 -17.53
CA ASN A 270 0.45 -17.16 -16.48
C ASN A 270 -0.95 -17.13 -15.84
N TYR A 271 -2.02 -17.23 -16.62
CA TYR A 271 -3.38 -17.33 -16.08
C TYR A 271 -3.60 -18.65 -15.32
N ILE A 272 -3.16 -19.77 -15.89
CA ILE A 272 -3.27 -21.09 -15.24
C ILE A 272 -2.55 -21.06 -13.89
N TRP A 273 -1.35 -20.50 -13.85
CA TRP A 273 -0.57 -20.33 -12.61
C TRP A 273 -1.33 -19.50 -11.57
N THR A 274 -1.82 -18.33 -11.97
CA THR A 274 -2.56 -17.42 -11.08
C THR A 274 -3.84 -18.07 -10.54
N PHE A 275 -4.65 -18.68 -11.42
CA PHE A 275 -5.89 -19.33 -11.02
C PHE A 275 -5.64 -20.56 -10.15
N SER A 276 -4.59 -21.34 -10.42
CA SER A 276 -4.23 -22.50 -9.60
C SER A 276 -3.90 -22.08 -8.17
N TRP A 277 -3.08 -21.05 -7.99
CA TRP A 277 -2.76 -20.55 -6.65
C TRP A 277 -3.95 -19.90 -5.96
N THR A 278 -4.80 -19.20 -6.70
CA THR A 278 -6.07 -18.66 -6.16
C THR A 278 -6.97 -19.79 -5.65
N LEU A 279 -7.08 -20.88 -6.41
CA LEU A 279 -7.86 -22.05 -6.02
C LEU A 279 -7.26 -22.71 -4.76
N VAL A 280 -5.95 -22.93 -4.74
CA VAL A 280 -5.24 -23.48 -3.56
C VAL A 280 -5.49 -22.61 -2.33
N PHE A 281 -5.41 -21.29 -2.47
CA PHE A 281 -5.70 -20.36 -1.37
C PHE A 281 -7.15 -20.47 -0.87
N ILE A 282 -8.12 -20.48 -1.79
CA ILE A 282 -9.55 -20.58 -1.43
C ILE A 282 -9.83 -21.93 -0.74
N VAL A 283 -9.39 -23.03 -1.34
CA VAL A 283 -9.60 -24.38 -0.79
C VAL A 283 -8.89 -24.54 0.56
N GLY A 284 -7.64 -24.07 0.67
CA GLY A 284 -6.88 -24.10 1.91
C GLY A 284 -7.54 -23.28 3.02
N THR A 285 -8.08 -22.09 2.66
CA THR A 285 -8.80 -21.23 3.63
C THR A 285 -10.10 -21.90 4.09
N ILE A 286 -10.90 -22.47 3.18
CA ILE A 286 -12.13 -23.18 3.51
C ILE A 286 -11.80 -24.41 4.38
N TYR A 287 -10.77 -25.15 4.03
CA TYR A 287 -10.33 -26.31 4.80
C TYR A 287 -9.93 -25.92 6.22
N ASN A 288 -9.11 -24.88 6.38
CA ASN A 288 -8.69 -24.40 7.70
C ASN A 288 -9.85 -23.89 8.56
N VAL A 289 -10.80 -23.16 7.94
CA VAL A 289 -11.98 -22.66 8.64
C VAL A 289 -12.94 -23.80 9.04
N SER A 290 -13.06 -24.85 8.19
CA SER A 290 -13.98 -25.96 8.46
C SER A 290 -13.42 -27.00 9.44
N HIS A 291 -12.09 -27.07 9.58
CA HIS A 291 -11.41 -28.05 10.43
C HIS A 291 -10.77 -27.39 11.65
N ASP A 292 -11.42 -26.38 12.22
CA ASP A 292 -11.03 -25.66 13.42
C ASP A 292 -9.72 -26.20 14.03
N VAL A 293 -8.58 -25.81 13.44
CA VAL A 293 -7.27 -26.21 13.97
C VAL A 293 -7.02 -25.30 15.17
N SER A 294 -7.75 -25.60 16.24
CA SER A 294 -7.44 -25.12 17.58
C SER A 294 -6.14 -25.78 18.00
N ASN A 295 -5.02 -25.10 17.74
CA ASN A 295 -3.75 -25.30 18.44
C ASN A 295 -2.98 -23.99 18.47
#